data_41753032ace09da874ace05a22a1c5e8
#
_entry.id   41753032ace09da874ace05a22a1c5e8
#
_cell.length_a   1.000
_cell.length_b   1.000
_cell.length_c   1.000
_cell.angle_alpha   90.00
_cell.angle_beta   90.00
_cell.angle_gamma   90.00
#
_symmetry.space_group_name_H-M   'P 1'
#
loop_
_entity.id
_entity.type
_entity.pdbx_description
1 polymer ?
#
loop_
_entity_poly.entity_id
_entity_poly.type
_entity_poly.pdbx_seq_one_letter_code
_entity_poly.pdbx_strand_id
1 'polypeptide(L)'
;ARLAAVAYRVRAHNNAVHASADAEEALGPEPSAEDAAKYYGGQVKSLRFRCRAAMLVCIPLIYISLGLPVFGVLKSSPTVAALVCLMMQLTVMLIGLDVITNGFFNLVRRTPGLESLVFLNCVFSALDAVVLAVTGSDAVGLPFCAVSAFSVACCLWSALNTCRGFKYTFRTLAVDKDPYTVSADSEVVKDSITVLKSKRDTAGFIHRSEEAGPADTIYAGLAPYLIAASVILGLLATILSGNYANILHVFAAVTAPCAPFAALVAFAVPFRTAARKLAQTGSAIAGWNGASDIGRSKHLIVTDKDLFTARNISIEDIRILDGAFPDKVISYTGSVIVASGSCLASVFTDLMQRNN
;
A
#
# COMPACT_ATOMS: atom_id res chain seq x y z
N ALA A 1 38.68 -1.50 17.56
CA ALA A 1 37.25 -1.16 17.61
C ALA A 1 36.72 -0.65 16.26
N ARG A 2 37.38 0.33 15.56
CA ARG A 2 36.91 0.84 14.25
C ARG A 2 36.93 -0.22 13.13
N LEU A 3 37.96 -1.05 13.05
CA LEU A 3 38.05 -2.16 12.06
C LEU A 3 36.98 -3.23 12.30
N ALA A 4 36.65 -3.56 13.54
CA ALA A 4 35.60 -4.50 13.88
C ALA A 4 34.18 -3.95 13.50
N ALA A 5 33.96 -2.65 13.69
CA ALA A 5 32.71 -2.00 13.29
C ALA A 5 32.52 -1.93 11.76
N VAL A 6 33.62 -1.74 11.01
CA VAL A 6 33.58 -1.78 9.53
C VAL A 6 33.35 -3.21 9.04
N ALA A 7 34.01 -4.20 9.62
CA ALA A 7 33.81 -5.63 9.26
C ALA A 7 32.38 -6.10 9.59
N TYR A 8 31.79 -5.62 10.68
CA TYR A 8 30.40 -5.90 11.04
C TYR A 8 29.41 -5.28 10.04
N ARG A 9 29.65 -4.02 9.62
CA ARG A 9 28.81 -3.34 8.60
C ARG A 9 28.89 -4.03 7.24
N VAL A 10 30.09 -4.42 6.79
CA VAL A 10 30.26 -5.16 5.52
C VAL A 10 29.58 -6.54 5.60
N ARG A 11 29.65 -7.23 6.72
CA ARG A 11 28.98 -8.51 6.92
C ARG A 11 27.45 -8.37 6.97
N ALA A 12 26.94 -7.32 7.62
CA ALA A 12 25.51 -7.02 7.65
C ALA A 12 24.98 -6.65 6.26
N HIS A 13 25.76 -5.90 5.46
CA HIS A 13 25.42 -5.56 4.09
C HIS A 13 25.42 -6.78 3.17
N ASN A 14 26.46 -7.63 3.24
CA ASN A 14 26.52 -8.87 2.45
C ASN A 14 25.39 -9.84 2.85
N ASN A 15 25.06 -9.96 4.13
CA ASN A 15 23.93 -10.78 4.57
C ASN A 15 22.58 -10.23 4.08
N ALA A 16 22.42 -8.91 4.00
CA ALA A 16 21.22 -8.28 3.46
C ALA A 16 21.10 -8.49 1.93
N VAL A 17 22.23 -8.42 1.20
CA VAL A 17 22.29 -8.69 -0.24
C VAL A 17 22.03 -10.17 -0.53
N HIS A 18 22.61 -11.10 0.24
CA HIS A 18 22.33 -12.53 0.11
C HIS A 18 20.88 -12.87 0.50
N ALA A 19 20.34 -12.26 1.56
CA ALA A 19 18.95 -12.44 1.94
C ALA A 19 17.96 -11.89 0.89
N SER A 20 18.32 -10.83 0.17
CA SER A 20 17.52 -10.33 -0.95
C SER A 20 17.60 -11.23 -2.18
N ALA A 21 18.79 -11.78 -2.50
CA ALA A 21 18.96 -12.73 -3.59
C ALA A 21 18.23 -14.05 -3.32
N ASP A 22 18.35 -14.58 -2.10
CA ASP A 22 17.63 -15.79 -1.68
C ASP A 22 16.10 -15.57 -1.66
N ALA A 23 15.65 -14.37 -1.36
CA ALA A 23 14.23 -13.98 -1.42
C ALA A 23 13.72 -13.84 -2.85
N GLU A 24 14.52 -13.29 -3.78
CA GLU A 24 14.21 -13.23 -5.21
C GLU A 24 14.12 -14.63 -5.84
N GLU A 25 15.02 -15.54 -5.46
CA GLU A 25 15.02 -16.93 -5.94
C GLU A 25 13.80 -17.70 -5.42
N ALA A 26 13.30 -17.38 -4.22
CA ALA A 26 12.11 -17.97 -3.61
C ALA A 26 10.78 -17.44 -4.20
N LEU A 27 10.75 -16.23 -4.78
CA LEU A 27 9.55 -15.59 -5.32
C LEU A 27 9.19 -16.03 -6.75
N GLY A 28 10.09 -16.71 -7.44
CA GLY A 28 9.90 -17.14 -8.83
C GLY A 28 10.08 -16.01 -9.86
N PRO A 29 9.91 -16.31 -11.15
CA PRO A 29 10.12 -15.33 -12.22
C PRO A 29 9.11 -14.18 -12.12
N GLU A 30 9.61 -12.95 -12.20
CA GLU A 30 8.80 -11.75 -12.14
C GLU A 30 7.79 -11.69 -13.31
N PRO A 31 6.51 -11.45 -13.06
CA PRO A 31 5.50 -11.34 -14.13
C PRO A 31 5.78 -10.11 -14.98
N SER A 32 5.30 -10.11 -16.23
CA SER A 32 5.41 -8.93 -17.08
C SER A 32 4.57 -7.77 -16.51
N ALA A 33 5.01 -6.52 -16.74
CA ALA A 33 4.27 -5.33 -16.31
C ALA A 33 2.84 -5.28 -16.87
N GLU A 34 2.62 -5.81 -18.09
CA GLU A 34 1.29 -5.92 -18.69
C GLU A 34 0.42 -6.91 -17.95
N ASP A 35 0.95 -8.09 -17.58
CA ASP A 35 0.20 -9.13 -16.88
C ASP A 35 -0.14 -8.68 -15.47
N ALA A 36 0.79 -8.03 -14.76
CA ALA A 36 0.53 -7.40 -13.48
C ALA A 36 -0.58 -6.34 -13.59
N ALA A 37 -0.54 -5.47 -14.59
CA ALA A 37 -1.58 -4.45 -14.81
C ALA A 37 -2.96 -5.07 -15.11
N LYS A 38 -3.02 -6.17 -15.86
CA LYS A 38 -4.26 -6.93 -16.14
C LYS A 38 -4.79 -7.60 -14.88
N TYR A 39 -3.91 -8.26 -14.11
CA TYR A 39 -4.25 -8.91 -12.84
C TYR A 39 -4.88 -7.91 -11.86
N TYR A 40 -4.20 -6.80 -11.55
CA TYR A 40 -4.75 -5.78 -10.67
C TYR A 40 -5.98 -5.07 -11.25
N GLY A 41 -6.08 -5.00 -12.57
CA GLY A 41 -7.29 -4.53 -13.25
C GLY A 41 -8.52 -5.41 -12.97
N GLY A 42 -8.34 -6.72 -12.96
CA GLY A 42 -9.35 -7.72 -12.58
C GLY A 42 -9.74 -7.62 -11.10
N GLN A 43 -8.73 -7.57 -10.22
CA GLN A 43 -8.92 -7.42 -8.77
C GLN A 43 -9.71 -6.16 -8.41
N VAL A 44 -9.41 -5.03 -9.04
CA VAL A 44 -10.15 -3.77 -8.84
C VAL A 44 -11.63 -3.91 -9.20
N LYS A 45 -11.99 -4.68 -10.23
CA LYS A 45 -13.41 -4.89 -10.61
C LYS A 45 -14.14 -5.69 -9.52
N SER A 46 -13.57 -6.80 -9.08
CA SER A 46 -14.12 -7.66 -8.04
C SER A 46 -14.25 -6.91 -6.71
N LEU A 47 -13.15 -6.32 -6.21
CA LEU A 47 -13.12 -5.58 -4.95
C LEU A 47 -14.06 -4.36 -4.95
N ARG A 48 -14.27 -3.71 -6.08
CA ARG A 48 -15.21 -2.59 -6.18
C ARG A 48 -16.65 -3.01 -5.88
N PHE A 49 -17.07 -4.15 -6.43
CA PHE A 49 -18.41 -4.69 -6.17
C PHE A 49 -18.55 -5.11 -4.70
N ARG A 50 -17.60 -5.89 -4.20
CA ARG A 50 -17.58 -6.40 -2.82
C ARG A 50 -17.55 -5.26 -1.78
N CYS A 51 -16.70 -4.26 -1.99
CA CYS A 51 -16.60 -3.09 -1.11
C CYS A 51 -17.92 -2.30 -1.08
N ARG A 52 -18.57 -2.07 -2.23
CA ARG A 52 -19.86 -1.39 -2.28
C ARG A 52 -20.95 -2.18 -1.56
N ALA A 53 -21.01 -3.50 -1.78
CA ALA A 53 -21.98 -4.37 -1.13
C ALA A 53 -21.77 -4.37 0.39
N ALA A 54 -20.53 -4.51 0.88
CA ALA A 54 -20.22 -4.47 2.30
C ALA A 54 -20.60 -3.12 2.93
N MET A 55 -20.27 -2.01 2.31
CA MET A 55 -20.62 -0.66 2.78
C MET A 55 -22.15 -0.46 2.84
N LEU A 56 -22.88 -0.96 1.83
CA LEU A 56 -24.34 -0.86 1.79
C LEU A 56 -25.00 -1.62 2.94
N VAL A 57 -24.48 -2.80 3.31
CA VAL A 57 -24.95 -3.57 4.46
C VAL A 57 -24.56 -2.91 5.79
N CYS A 58 -23.40 -2.25 5.86
CA CYS A 58 -22.98 -1.54 7.06
C CYS A 58 -23.88 -0.35 7.41
N ILE A 59 -24.50 0.33 6.43
CA ILE A 59 -25.36 1.51 6.70
C ILE A 59 -26.53 1.17 7.64
N PRO A 60 -27.44 0.21 7.34
CA PRO A 60 -28.52 -0.14 8.24
C PRO A 60 -28.01 -0.77 9.55
N LEU A 61 -26.90 -1.49 9.54
CA LEU A 61 -26.30 -2.06 10.72
C LEU A 61 -25.81 -0.99 11.71
N ILE A 62 -25.16 0.05 11.21
CA ILE A 62 -24.75 1.21 12.02
C ILE A 62 -25.98 1.96 12.53
N TYR A 63 -27.01 2.14 11.70
CA TYR A 63 -28.26 2.80 12.08
C TYR A 63 -28.92 2.11 13.27
N ILE A 64 -29.01 0.78 13.24
CA ILE A 64 -29.57 -0.04 14.33
C ILE A 64 -28.68 0.08 15.57
N SER A 65 -27.36 -0.05 15.43
CA SER A 65 -26.39 -0.01 16.53
C SER A 65 -26.34 1.33 17.27
N LEU A 66 -26.67 2.44 16.59
CA LEU A 66 -26.78 3.77 17.21
C LEU A 66 -28.07 3.95 18.03
N GLY A 67 -28.93 2.93 18.11
CA GLY A 67 -30.19 3.01 18.86
C GLY A 67 -31.19 4.01 18.26
N LEU A 68 -31.05 4.36 16.96
CA LEU A 68 -31.98 5.25 16.29
C LEU A 68 -33.36 4.59 16.16
N PRO A 69 -34.47 5.36 16.09
CA PRO A 69 -35.80 4.82 16.09
C PRO A 69 -36.03 3.86 14.93
N VAL A 70 -36.20 2.59 15.27
CA VAL A 70 -36.43 1.50 14.31
C VAL A 70 -37.92 1.13 14.37
N PHE A 71 -38.53 0.88 13.21
CA PHE A 71 -39.94 0.56 13.10
C PHE A 71 -40.24 -0.92 13.44
N GLY A 72 -41.39 -1.16 14.10
CA GLY A 72 -41.94 -2.48 14.24
C GLY A 72 -41.26 -3.41 15.23
N VAL A 73 -41.10 -4.67 14.86
CA VAL A 73 -40.67 -5.79 15.72
C VAL A 73 -39.24 -5.63 16.27
N LEU A 74 -38.37 -4.87 15.59
CA LEU A 74 -37.01 -4.64 16.08
C LEU A 74 -36.98 -3.80 17.38
N LYS A 75 -37.97 -2.96 17.62
CA LYS A 75 -38.07 -2.16 18.86
C LYS A 75 -38.59 -2.97 20.04
N SER A 76 -39.48 -3.96 19.79
CA SER A 76 -40.16 -4.71 20.81
C SER A 76 -39.44 -5.97 21.29
N SER A 77 -38.40 -6.41 20.58
CA SER A 77 -37.66 -7.65 20.90
C SER A 77 -36.16 -7.50 20.70
N PRO A 78 -35.36 -7.44 21.79
CA PRO A 78 -33.89 -7.35 21.71
C PRO A 78 -33.28 -8.57 21.05
N THR A 79 -33.87 -9.76 21.24
CA THR A 79 -33.46 -11.00 20.57
C THR A 79 -33.51 -10.87 19.06
N VAL A 80 -34.60 -10.30 18.51
CA VAL A 80 -34.74 -10.11 17.06
C VAL A 80 -33.71 -9.08 16.54
N ALA A 81 -33.47 -8.00 17.30
CA ALA A 81 -32.49 -7.01 16.95
C ALA A 81 -31.06 -7.59 16.91
N ALA A 82 -30.70 -8.38 17.94
CA ALA A 82 -29.39 -9.05 17.99
C ALA A 82 -29.23 -10.05 16.84
N LEU A 83 -30.25 -10.82 16.50
CA LEU A 83 -30.21 -11.77 15.38
C LEU A 83 -30.07 -11.10 14.01
N VAL A 84 -30.77 -9.99 13.80
CA VAL A 84 -30.65 -9.19 12.58
C VAL A 84 -29.24 -8.60 12.45
N CYS A 85 -28.68 -8.05 13.54
CA CYS A 85 -27.31 -7.55 13.56
C CYS A 85 -26.30 -8.66 13.25
N LEU A 86 -26.48 -9.86 13.83
CA LEU A 86 -25.65 -11.02 13.55
C LEU A 86 -25.69 -11.43 12.06
N MET A 87 -26.89 -11.54 11.49
CA MET A 87 -27.06 -11.93 10.08
C MET A 87 -26.42 -10.92 9.13
N MET A 88 -26.57 -9.62 9.41
CA MET A 88 -25.89 -8.56 8.62
C MET A 88 -24.38 -8.65 8.77
N GLN A 89 -23.85 -8.85 9.97
CA GLN A 89 -22.41 -9.03 10.20
C GLN A 89 -21.88 -10.24 9.45
N LEU A 90 -22.53 -11.39 9.55
CA LEU A 90 -22.14 -12.61 8.82
C LEU A 90 -22.16 -12.40 7.30
N THR A 91 -23.12 -11.64 6.78
CA THR A 91 -23.15 -11.28 5.35
C THR A 91 -21.93 -10.48 4.97
N VAL A 92 -21.50 -9.49 5.77
CA VAL A 92 -20.28 -8.72 5.50
C VAL A 92 -19.02 -9.59 5.65
N MET A 93 -18.97 -10.50 6.62
CA MET A 93 -17.88 -11.46 6.77
C MET A 93 -17.75 -12.39 5.55
N LEU A 94 -18.87 -12.85 4.97
CA LEU A 94 -18.87 -13.65 3.75
C LEU A 94 -18.40 -12.84 2.53
N ILE A 95 -18.80 -11.57 2.42
CA ILE A 95 -18.29 -10.69 1.36
C ILE A 95 -16.78 -10.46 1.51
N GLY A 96 -16.28 -10.36 2.75
CA GLY A 96 -14.87 -10.17 3.10
C GLY A 96 -14.16 -11.46 3.54
N LEU A 97 -14.54 -12.62 2.99
CA LEU A 97 -14.05 -13.93 3.45
C LEU A 97 -12.51 -14.04 3.39
N ASP A 98 -11.88 -13.43 2.40
CA ASP A 98 -10.42 -13.34 2.27
C ASP A 98 -9.75 -12.64 3.47
N VAL A 99 -10.32 -11.53 3.95
CA VAL A 99 -9.83 -10.82 5.15
C VAL A 99 -9.94 -11.72 6.39
N ILE A 100 -11.08 -12.40 6.54
CA ILE A 100 -11.35 -13.29 7.68
C ILE A 100 -10.41 -14.50 7.66
N THR A 101 -10.24 -15.15 6.51
CA THR A 101 -9.38 -16.32 6.36
C THR A 101 -7.91 -15.97 6.55
N ASN A 102 -7.43 -14.88 5.98
CA ASN A 102 -6.06 -14.40 6.20
C ASN A 102 -5.82 -14.05 7.68
N GLY A 103 -6.77 -13.37 8.32
CA GLY A 103 -6.68 -13.05 9.73
C GLY A 103 -6.58 -14.29 10.63
N PHE A 104 -7.36 -15.32 10.33
CA PHE A 104 -7.29 -16.62 11.00
C PHE A 104 -5.95 -17.32 10.78
N PHE A 105 -5.50 -17.45 9.51
CA PHE A 105 -4.25 -18.14 9.21
C PHE A 105 -3.03 -17.42 9.79
N ASN A 106 -3.00 -16.09 9.77
CA ASN A 106 -1.94 -15.31 10.38
C ASN A 106 -1.88 -15.52 11.91
N LEU A 107 -3.04 -15.66 12.56
CA LEU A 107 -3.12 -15.97 13.99
C LEU A 107 -2.58 -17.37 14.29
N VAL A 108 -2.98 -18.37 13.49
CA VAL A 108 -2.52 -19.77 13.65
C VAL A 108 -1.00 -19.89 13.39
N ARG A 109 -0.48 -19.15 12.42
CA ARG A 109 0.96 -19.11 12.10
C ARG A 109 1.79 -18.32 13.11
N ARG A 110 1.17 -17.74 14.14
CA ARG A 110 1.81 -16.88 15.15
C ARG A 110 2.47 -15.64 14.58
N THR A 111 1.98 -15.17 13.46
CA THR A 111 2.36 -13.90 12.83
C THR A 111 1.15 -12.96 12.78
N PRO A 112 0.55 -12.61 13.95
CA PRO A 112 -0.64 -11.78 13.97
C PRO A 112 -0.36 -10.42 13.36
N GLY A 113 -1.27 -9.97 12.53
CA GLY A 113 -1.24 -8.68 11.89
C GLY A 113 -2.59 -7.98 12.02
N LEU A 114 -2.78 -6.98 11.19
CA LEU A 114 -3.96 -6.15 11.15
C LEU A 114 -5.25 -6.96 10.89
N GLU A 115 -5.21 -7.89 9.93
CA GLU A 115 -6.35 -8.76 9.61
C GLU A 115 -6.71 -9.70 10.76
N SER A 116 -5.72 -10.11 11.60
CA SER A 116 -5.94 -10.94 12.78
C SER A 116 -6.73 -10.19 13.86
N LEU A 117 -6.49 -8.90 14.04
CA LEU A 117 -7.26 -8.05 14.97
C LEU A 117 -8.71 -7.92 14.51
N VAL A 118 -8.92 -7.70 13.22
CA VAL A 118 -10.26 -7.63 12.63
C VAL A 118 -11.00 -8.97 12.77
N PHE A 119 -10.30 -10.09 12.51
CA PHE A 119 -10.85 -11.43 12.69
C PHE A 119 -11.32 -11.66 14.14
N LEU A 120 -10.46 -11.38 15.14
CA LEU A 120 -10.82 -11.54 16.55
C LEU A 120 -12.03 -10.68 16.95
N ASN A 121 -12.05 -9.42 16.51
CA ASN A 121 -13.21 -8.55 16.74
C ASN A 121 -14.50 -9.13 16.13
N CYS A 122 -14.43 -9.67 14.91
CA CYS A 122 -15.56 -10.31 14.26
C CYS A 122 -16.06 -11.56 15.01
N VAL A 123 -15.13 -12.38 15.53
CA VAL A 123 -15.49 -13.58 16.27
C VAL A 123 -16.15 -13.22 17.59
N PHE A 124 -15.55 -12.33 18.40
CA PHE A 124 -16.12 -11.95 19.69
C PHE A 124 -17.47 -11.25 19.54
N SER A 125 -17.63 -10.35 18.57
CA SER A 125 -18.91 -9.68 18.33
C SER A 125 -20.00 -10.63 17.80
N ALA A 126 -19.63 -11.64 17.01
CA ALA A 126 -20.58 -12.65 16.55
C ALA A 126 -21.04 -13.56 17.71
N LEU A 127 -20.09 -14.00 18.56
CA LEU A 127 -20.41 -14.80 19.75
C LEU A 127 -21.27 -14.02 20.74
N ASP A 128 -20.96 -12.74 20.96
CA ASP A 128 -21.77 -11.84 21.78
C ASP A 128 -23.21 -11.72 21.26
N ALA A 129 -23.35 -11.51 19.95
CA ALA A 129 -24.69 -11.44 19.33
C ALA A 129 -25.48 -12.74 19.45
N VAL A 130 -24.82 -13.90 19.37
CA VAL A 130 -25.49 -15.21 19.60
C VAL A 130 -25.96 -15.32 21.02
N VAL A 131 -25.12 -14.97 22.00
CA VAL A 131 -25.50 -15.05 23.43
C VAL A 131 -26.65 -14.09 23.72
N LEU A 132 -26.59 -12.84 23.25
CA LEU A 132 -27.71 -11.89 23.44
C LEU A 132 -28.99 -12.35 22.74
N ALA A 133 -28.91 -13.00 21.58
CA ALA A 133 -30.07 -13.56 20.90
C ALA A 133 -30.72 -14.73 21.71
N VAL A 134 -29.91 -15.54 22.39
CA VAL A 134 -30.39 -16.69 23.19
C VAL A 134 -30.91 -16.25 24.54
N THR A 135 -30.19 -15.34 25.21
CA THR A 135 -30.56 -14.91 26.61
C THR A 135 -31.68 -13.88 26.62
N GLY A 136 -31.89 -13.15 25.52
CA GLY A 136 -32.92 -12.10 25.45
C GLY A 136 -32.70 -10.96 26.45
N SER A 137 -31.44 -10.74 26.86
CA SER A 137 -31.12 -9.78 27.93
C SER A 137 -31.13 -8.35 27.42
N ASP A 138 -32.01 -7.52 27.93
CA ASP A 138 -32.05 -6.07 27.68
C ASP A 138 -30.96 -5.30 28.44
N ALA A 139 -30.31 -5.94 29.42
CA ALA A 139 -29.44 -5.26 30.38
C ALA A 139 -28.09 -4.78 29.79
N VAL A 140 -27.67 -5.31 28.66
CA VAL A 140 -26.29 -5.12 28.11
C VAL A 140 -26.26 -4.26 26.86
N GLY A 141 -27.40 -4.00 26.23
CA GLY A 141 -27.50 -3.24 25.00
C GLY A 141 -27.33 -4.08 23.73
N LEU A 142 -27.10 -3.42 22.61
CA LEU A 142 -26.94 -4.07 21.30
C LEU A 142 -25.52 -4.62 21.11
N PRO A 143 -25.34 -5.72 20.34
CA PRO A 143 -24.03 -6.31 20.10
C PRO A 143 -23.15 -5.39 19.20
N PHE A 144 -21.82 -5.50 19.36
CA PHE A 144 -20.84 -4.70 18.60
C PHE A 144 -20.67 -5.11 17.13
N CYS A 145 -21.68 -5.73 16.54
CA CYS A 145 -21.69 -6.20 15.14
C CYS A 145 -21.40 -5.09 14.12
N ALA A 146 -21.83 -3.85 14.38
CA ALA A 146 -21.60 -2.74 13.47
C ALA A 146 -20.11 -2.38 13.35
N VAL A 147 -19.39 -2.38 14.48
CA VAL A 147 -17.96 -2.06 14.51
C VAL A 147 -17.14 -3.12 13.77
N SER A 148 -17.43 -4.39 14.01
CA SER A 148 -16.75 -5.50 13.35
C SER A 148 -17.03 -5.56 11.85
N ALA A 149 -18.28 -5.40 11.42
CA ALA A 149 -18.65 -5.35 10.00
C ALA A 149 -18.00 -4.15 9.28
N PHE A 150 -17.99 -2.99 9.93
CA PHE A 150 -17.34 -1.80 9.38
C PHE A 150 -15.82 -1.97 9.25
N SER A 151 -15.17 -2.68 10.20
CA SER A 151 -13.74 -3.03 10.09
C SER A 151 -13.44 -3.83 8.81
N VAL A 152 -14.24 -4.87 8.55
CA VAL A 152 -14.10 -5.69 7.32
C VAL A 152 -14.33 -4.84 6.07
N ALA A 153 -15.33 -3.97 6.07
CA ALA A 153 -15.58 -3.06 4.95
C ALA A 153 -14.41 -2.08 4.72
N CYS A 154 -13.76 -1.59 5.78
CA CYS A 154 -12.55 -0.76 5.69
C CYS A 154 -11.35 -1.55 5.13
N CYS A 155 -11.17 -2.84 5.50
CA CYS A 155 -10.17 -3.71 4.90
C CYS A 155 -10.37 -3.82 3.38
N LEU A 156 -11.60 -4.11 2.95
CA LEU A 156 -11.93 -4.18 1.53
C LEU A 156 -11.70 -2.85 0.80
N TRP A 157 -12.01 -1.74 1.45
CA TRP A 157 -11.77 -0.41 0.88
C TRP A 157 -10.28 -0.08 0.77
N SER A 158 -9.49 -0.45 1.78
CA SER A 158 -8.03 -0.34 1.75
C SER A 158 -7.45 -1.16 0.61
N ALA A 159 -7.79 -2.45 0.52
CA ALA A 159 -7.35 -3.35 -0.54
C ALA A 159 -7.72 -2.81 -1.94
N LEU A 160 -8.95 -2.29 -2.11
CA LEU A 160 -9.39 -1.68 -3.36
C LEU A 160 -8.52 -0.47 -3.76
N ASN A 161 -8.15 0.40 -2.81
CA ASN A 161 -7.33 1.57 -3.10
C ASN A 161 -5.88 1.17 -3.40
N THR A 162 -5.32 0.21 -2.68
CA THR A 162 -3.98 -0.34 -2.94
C THR A 162 -3.91 -0.98 -4.33
N CYS A 163 -4.86 -1.85 -4.68
CA CYS A 163 -4.93 -2.44 -6.03
C CYS A 163 -5.10 -1.39 -7.14
N ARG A 164 -5.82 -0.30 -6.88
CA ARG A 164 -5.90 0.83 -7.83
C ARG A 164 -4.57 1.53 -7.99
N GLY A 165 -3.81 1.72 -6.91
CA GLY A 165 -2.47 2.27 -6.94
C GLY A 165 -1.55 1.40 -7.81
N PHE A 166 -1.48 0.10 -7.55
CA PHE A 166 -0.70 -0.85 -8.34
C PHE A 166 -1.11 -0.88 -9.81
N LYS A 167 -2.42 -0.86 -10.10
CA LYS A 167 -2.90 -0.77 -11.47
C LYS A 167 -2.37 0.47 -12.21
N TYR A 168 -2.33 1.64 -11.57
CA TYR A 168 -1.76 2.85 -12.18
C TYR A 168 -0.26 2.70 -12.41
N THR A 169 0.47 2.23 -11.41
CA THR A 169 1.92 1.99 -11.45
C THR A 169 2.31 1.04 -12.58
N PHE A 170 1.74 -0.15 -12.60
CA PHE A 170 2.12 -1.18 -13.59
C PHE A 170 1.64 -0.85 -15.00
N ARG A 171 0.51 -0.16 -15.14
CA ARG A 171 0.09 0.33 -16.45
C ARG A 171 1.05 1.38 -17.01
N THR A 172 1.63 2.23 -16.17
CA THR A 172 2.62 3.22 -16.59
C THR A 172 3.93 2.54 -16.94
N LEU A 173 4.37 1.55 -16.15
CA LEU A 173 5.57 0.77 -16.43
C LEU A 173 5.50 0.00 -17.75
N ALA A 174 4.32 -0.49 -18.13
CA ALA A 174 4.11 -1.24 -19.37
C ALA A 174 4.16 -0.39 -20.67
N VAL A 175 4.19 0.95 -20.56
CA VAL A 175 4.16 1.84 -21.74
C VAL A 175 5.54 1.91 -22.41
N ASP A 176 6.63 1.90 -21.65
CA ASP A 176 7.99 2.03 -22.15
C ASP A 176 8.79 0.76 -21.86
N LYS A 177 9.52 0.27 -22.86
CA LYS A 177 10.37 -0.92 -22.73
C LYS A 177 11.73 -0.61 -22.08
N ASP A 178 12.14 0.64 -22.07
CA ASP A 178 13.46 1.07 -21.59
C ASP A 178 13.35 2.36 -20.75
N PRO A 179 12.60 2.31 -19.63
CA PRO A 179 12.35 3.49 -18.81
C PRO A 179 13.59 3.93 -18.04
N TYR A 180 13.66 5.21 -17.73
CA TYR A 180 14.62 5.70 -16.74
C TYR A 180 14.21 5.26 -15.34
N THR A 181 15.16 4.72 -14.59
CA THR A 181 14.96 4.34 -13.18
C THR A 181 15.51 5.43 -12.26
N VAL A 182 14.78 5.69 -11.18
CA VAL A 182 15.19 6.57 -10.10
C VAL A 182 15.45 5.71 -8.88
N SER A 183 16.70 5.64 -8.44
CA SER A 183 17.12 4.85 -7.28
C SER A 183 17.64 5.76 -6.16
N ALA A 184 17.39 5.36 -4.94
CA ALA A 184 18.00 5.96 -3.76
C ALA A 184 19.27 5.17 -3.41
N ASP A 185 20.41 5.84 -3.41
CA ASP A 185 21.72 5.25 -3.15
C ASP A 185 22.38 5.93 -1.96
N SER A 186 22.94 5.12 -1.05
CA SER A 186 23.63 5.62 0.15
C SER A 186 25.16 5.69 -0.04
N GLU A 187 25.68 5.21 -1.17
CA GLU A 187 27.13 5.13 -1.40
C GLU A 187 27.72 6.39 -2.04
N VAL A 188 26.90 7.19 -2.73
CA VAL A 188 27.36 8.34 -3.51
C VAL A 188 27.82 9.50 -2.62
N VAL A 189 27.13 9.75 -1.52
CA VAL A 189 27.51 10.76 -0.51
C VAL A 189 27.56 10.10 0.85
N LYS A 190 28.68 10.19 1.55
CA LYS A 190 28.84 9.58 2.87
C LYS A 190 27.73 10.02 3.82
N ASP A 191 27.13 9.04 4.49
CA ASP A 191 26.09 9.20 5.53
C ASP A 191 24.77 9.87 5.04
N SER A 192 24.51 9.90 3.75
CA SER A 192 23.23 10.43 3.22
C SER A 192 22.68 9.60 2.07
N ILE A 193 21.35 9.50 2.02
CA ILE A 193 20.65 8.88 0.94
C ILE A 193 20.54 9.89 -0.20
N THR A 194 21.01 9.50 -1.39
CA THR A 194 21.06 10.33 -2.59
C THR A 194 20.15 9.74 -3.66
N VAL A 195 19.35 10.57 -4.30
CA VAL A 195 18.52 10.16 -5.44
C VAL A 195 19.28 10.35 -6.74
N LEU A 196 19.38 9.29 -7.51
CA LEU A 196 20.06 9.24 -8.80
C LEU A 196 19.11 8.73 -9.88
N LYS A 197 19.08 9.42 -11.01
CA LYS A 197 18.38 8.97 -12.24
C LYS A 197 19.37 8.27 -13.16
N SER A 198 19.07 7.03 -13.52
CA SER A 198 19.93 6.21 -14.39
C SER A 198 19.08 5.35 -15.33
N LYS A 199 19.72 4.88 -16.42
CA LYS A 199 19.15 3.78 -17.20
C LYS A 199 19.64 2.46 -16.60
N ARG A 200 18.84 1.89 -15.70
CA ARG A 200 19.07 0.56 -15.11
C ARG A 200 17.89 -0.33 -15.45
N ASP A 201 18.11 -1.63 -15.38
CA ASP A 201 17.05 -2.61 -15.53
C ASP A 201 15.94 -2.41 -14.49
N THR A 202 14.71 -2.70 -14.88
CA THR A 202 13.53 -2.66 -14.02
C THR A 202 13.24 -3.97 -13.33
N ALA A 203 14.15 -4.96 -13.43
CA ALA A 203 14.03 -6.23 -12.72
C ALA A 203 13.84 -6.01 -11.22
N GLY A 204 12.94 -6.78 -10.62
CA GLY A 204 12.60 -6.65 -9.19
C GLY A 204 11.63 -5.50 -8.86
N PHE A 205 11.23 -4.67 -9.81
CA PHE A 205 10.34 -3.53 -9.54
C PHE A 205 8.95 -3.97 -9.05
N ILE A 206 8.37 -5.01 -9.65
CA ILE A 206 7.04 -5.51 -9.30
C ILE A 206 7.08 -6.14 -7.93
N HIS A 207 8.05 -7.04 -7.66
CA HIS A 207 8.24 -7.65 -6.35
C HIS A 207 8.41 -6.61 -5.25
N ARG A 208 9.26 -5.62 -5.48
CA ARG A 208 9.46 -4.51 -4.54
C ARG A 208 8.21 -3.66 -4.32
N SER A 209 7.38 -3.51 -5.35
CA SER A 209 6.10 -2.78 -5.24
C SER A 209 5.08 -3.52 -4.37
N GLU A 210 5.13 -4.86 -4.36
CA GLU A 210 4.22 -5.74 -3.63
C GLU A 210 4.67 -6.05 -2.20
N GLU A 211 5.86 -5.60 -1.79
CA GLU A 211 6.32 -5.73 -0.42
C GLU A 211 5.34 -5.11 0.59
N ALA A 212 5.40 -5.62 1.82
CA ALA A 212 4.52 -5.19 2.91
C ALA A 212 4.55 -3.66 3.11
N GLY A 213 3.38 -3.07 3.15
CA GLY A 213 3.23 -1.64 3.38
C GLY A 213 3.55 -1.22 4.83
N PRO A 214 3.70 0.10 5.11
CA PRO A 214 3.99 0.58 6.45
C PRO A 214 2.94 0.18 7.49
N ALA A 215 1.66 0.09 7.09
CA ALA A 215 0.60 -0.38 7.97
C ALA A 215 0.84 -1.83 8.41
N ASP A 216 1.14 -2.71 7.45
CA ASP A 216 1.34 -4.13 7.73
C ASP A 216 2.57 -4.34 8.63
N THR A 217 3.66 -3.61 8.37
CA THR A 217 4.88 -3.69 9.18
C THR A 217 4.65 -3.20 10.61
N ILE A 218 3.96 -2.07 10.79
CA ILE A 218 3.66 -1.52 12.12
C ILE A 218 2.74 -2.46 12.89
N TYR A 219 1.67 -2.93 12.23
CA TYR A 219 0.71 -3.82 12.90
C TYR A 219 1.23 -5.23 13.12
N ALA A 220 2.15 -5.74 12.32
CA ALA A 220 2.85 -6.99 12.62
C ALA A 220 3.61 -6.92 13.96
N GLY A 221 4.19 -5.75 14.29
CA GLY A 221 4.83 -5.52 15.58
C GLY A 221 3.84 -5.26 16.72
N LEU A 222 2.75 -4.53 16.47
CA LEU A 222 1.80 -4.11 17.51
C LEU A 222 0.73 -5.15 17.82
N ALA A 223 0.29 -5.95 16.85
CA ALA A 223 -0.84 -6.86 17.01
C ALA A 223 -0.69 -7.84 18.19
N PRO A 224 0.47 -8.48 18.47
CA PRO A 224 0.60 -9.37 19.61
C PRO A 224 0.36 -8.64 20.95
N TYR A 225 0.83 -7.40 21.06
CA TYR A 225 0.64 -6.59 22.28
C TYR A 225 -0.82 -6.16 22.43
N LEU A 226 -1.50 -5.78 21.34
CA LEU A 226 -2.91 -5.42 21.36
C LEU A 226 -3.80 -6.61 21.72
N ILE A 227 -3.48 -7.80 21.21
CA ILE A 227 -4.18 -9.04 21.57
C ILE A 227 -3.99 -9.35 23.06
N ALA A 228 -2.75 -9.30 23.55
CA ALA A 228 -2.47 -9.54 24.97
C ALA A 228 -3.18 -8.52 25.87
N ALA A 229 -3.13 -7.23 25.51
CA ALA A 229 -3.81 -6.17 26.24
C ALA A 229 -5.33 -6.36 26.22
N SER A 230 -5.93 -6.76 25.09
CA SER A 230 -7.38 -7.02 25.03
C SER A 230 -7.82 -8.17 25.92
N VAL A 231 -7.00 -9.24 26.01
CA VAL A 231 -7.27 -10.35 26.91
C VAL A 231 -7.18 -9.92 28.38
N ILE A 232 -6.10 -9.20 28.75
CA ILE A 232 -5.90 -8.74 30.14
C ILE A 232 -7.01 -7.77 30.54
N LEU A 233 -7.31 -6.77 29.70
CA LEU A 233 -8.36 -5.78 29.98
C LEU A 233 -9.76 -6.41 30.02
N GLY A 234 -10.03 -7.35 29.10
CA GLY A 234 -11.31 -8.08 29.11
C GLY A 234 -11.52 -8.90 30.36
N LEU A 235 -10.50 -9.63 30.83
CA LEU A 235 -10.57 -10.38 32.10
C LEU A 235 -10.70 -9.44 33.31
N LEU A 236 -9.89 -8.39 33.36
CA LEU A 236 -9.93 -7.41 34.44
C LEU A 236 -11.32 -6.73 34.55
N ALA A 237 -11.85 -6.27 33.40
CA ALA A 237 -13.17 -5.66 33.36
C ALA A 237 -14.29 -6.63 33.78
N THR A 238 -14.22 -7.91 33.41
CA THR A 238 -15.16 -8.94 33.83
C THR A 238 -15.09 -9.19 35.32
N ILE A 239 -13.89 -9.26 35.91
CA ILE A 239 -13.70 -9.47 37.35
C ILE A 239 -14.21 -8.26 38.14
N LEU A 240 -13.89 -7.04 37.74
CA LEU A 240 -14.29 -5.80 38.38
C LEU A 240 -15.81 -5.58 38.31
N SER A 241 -16.44 -5.96 37.20
CA SER A 241 -17.91 -5.84 37.03
C SER A 241 -18.68 -6.88 37.82
N GLY A 242 -18.06 -8.00 38.25
CA GLY A 242 -18.68 -9.12 38.94
C GLY A 242 -19.72 -9.86 38.10
N ASN A 243 -19.93 -9.47 36.86
CA ASN A 243 -20.95 -10.04 35.97
C ASN A 243 -20.32 -10.98 34.91
N TYR A 244 -20.07 -12.20 35.32
CA TYR A 244 -19.44 -13.23 34.47
C TYR A 244 -20.34 -13.68 33.31
N ALA A 245 -21.66 -13.48 33.39
CA ALA A 245 -22.58 -13.83 32.31
C ALA A 245 -22.34 -13.00 31.04
N ASN A 246 -21.82 -11.79 31.20
CA ASN A 246 -21.60 -10.85 30.07
C ASN A 246 -20.14 -10.81 29.58
N ILE A 247 -19.35 -11.85 29.90
CA ILE A 247 -17.93 -11.89 29.53
C ILE A 247 -17.69 -11.68 28.03
N LEU A 248 -18.51 -12.27 27.16
CA LEU A 248 -18.39 -12.13 25.70
C LEU A 248 -18.65 -10.70 25.23
N HIS A 249 -19.65 -10.03 25.84
CA HIS A 249 -19.92 -8.62 25.52
C HIS A 249 -18.77 -7.71 25.93
N VAL A 250 -18.15 -7.94 27.08
CA VAL A 250 -16.96 -7.22 27.54
C VAL A 250 -15.80 -7.45 26.59
N PHE A 251 -15.55 -8.70 26.16
CA PHE A 251 -14.50 -8.99 25.18
C PHE A 251 -14.77 -8.35 23.83
N ALA A 252 -16.01 -8.37 23.35
CA ALA A 252 -16.40 -7.67 22.13
C ALA A 252 -16.16 -6.15 22.25
N ALA A 253 -16.51 -5.55 23.38
CA ALA A 253 -16.28 -4.13 23.66
C ALA A 253 -14.79 -3.76 23.69
N VAL A 254 -13.94 -4.60 24.28
CA VAL A 254 -12.50 -4.35 24.40
C VAL A 254 -11.76 -4.61 23.08
N THR A 255 -12.20 -5.58 22.29
CA THR A 255 -11.58 -5.88 20.98
C THR A 255 -12.00 -4.90 19.89
N ALA A 256 -13.17 -4.27 20.00
CA ALA A 256 -13.66 -3.29 19.03
C ALA A 256 -12.69 -2.12 18.75
N PRO A 257 -12.13 -1.42 19.76
CA PRO A 257 -11.16 -0.35 19.52
C PRO A 257 -9.81 -0.85 19.02
N CYS A 258 -9.48 -2.13 19.16
CA CYS A 258 -8.26 -2.71 18.60
C CYS A 258 -8.34 -2.88 17.07
N ALA A 259 -9.54 -2.82 16.47
CA ALA A 259 -9.73 -2.89 15.03
C ALA A 259 -9.38 -1.55 14.36
N PRO A 260 -8.33 -1.48 13.54
CA PRO A 260 -7.75 -0.22 13.11
C PRO A 260 -8.44 0.37 11.87
N PHE A 261 -9.61 0.95 12.00
CA PHE A 261 -10.35 1.54 10.86
C PHE A 261 -9.55 2.61 10.10
N ALA A 262 -8.98 3.55 10.82
CA ALA A 262 -8.31 4.70 10.24
C ALA A 262 -6.96 4.33 9.60
N ALA A 263 -6.20 3.43 10.24
CA ALA A 263 -4.87 3.05 9.78
C ALA A 263 -4.91 2.37 8.41
N LEU A 264 -5.90 1.49 8.17
CA LEU A 264 -6.08 0.84 6.89
C LEU A 264 -6.24 1.81 5.73
N VAL A 265 -7.03 2.85 5.93
CA VAL A 265 -7.38 3.82 4.90
C VAL A 265 -6.31 4.91 4.78
N ALA A 266 -5.65 5.24 5.90
CA ALA A 266 -4.65 6.30 5.98
C ALA A 266 -3.44 6.08 5.05
N PHE A 267 -3.07 4.83 4.78
CA PHE A 267 -1.98 4.52 3.85
C PHE A 267 -2.46 4.25 2.42
N ALA A 268 -3.56 3.53 2.25
CA ALA A 268 -4.04 3.11 0.93
C ALA A 268 -4.53 4.27 0.05
N VAL A 269 -5.20 5.27 0.63
CA VAL A 269 -5.74 6.41 -0.12
C VAL A 269 -4.63 7.35 -0.61
N PRO A 270 -3.65 7.78 0.22
CA PRO A 270 -2.50 8.55 -0.24
C PRO A 270 -1.68 7.81 -1.30
N PHE A 271 -1.41 6.51 -1.12
CA PHE A 271 -0.70 5.70 -2.11
C PHE A 271 -1.40 5.72 -3.48
N ARG A 272 -2.71 5.44 -3.51
CA ARG A 272 -3.49 5.53 -4.75
C ARG A 272 -3.41 6.91 -5.39
N THR A 273 -3.48 7.97 -4.57
CA THR A 273 -3.48 9.35 -5.06
C THR A 273 -2.12 9.72 -5.65
N ALA A 274 -1.04 9.33 -4.97
CA ALA A 274 0.34 9.49 -5.46
C ALA A 274 0.56 8.72 -6.76
N ALA A 275 0.23 7.42 -6.78
CA ALA A 275 0.37 6.59 -7.97
C ALA A 275 -0.43 7.15 -9.17
N ARG A 276 -1.65 7.67 -8.93
CA ARG A 276 -2.45 8.29 -9.99
C ARG A 276 -1.80 9.57 -10.53
N LYS A 277 -1.29 10.44 -9.65
CA LYS A 277 -0.63 11.69 -10.06
C LYS A 277 0.65 11.40 -10.83
N LEU A 278 1.47 10.46 -10.34
CA LEU A 278 2.69 10.04 -11.01
C LEU A 278 2.41 9.41 -12.38
N ALA A 279 1.37 8.58 -12.49
CA ALA A 279 0.97 8.00 -13.78
C ALA A 279 0.56 9.07 -14.81
N GLN A 280 0.04 10.22 -14.39
CA GLN A 280 -0.29 11.33 -15.30
C GLN A 280 0.97 12.00 -15.88
N THR A 281 2.09 11.95 -15.16
CA THR A 281 3.39 12.47 -15.61
C THR A 281 4.26 11.40 -16.27
N GLY A 282 3.73 10.19 -16.48
CA GLY A 282 4.48 9.07 -17.07
C GLY A 282 5.47 8.43 -16.09
N SER A 283 5.30 8.63 -14.79
CA SER A 283 6.17 8.08 -13.75
C SER A 283 5.48 6.97 -12.97
N ALA A 284 6.24 5.98 -12.53
CA ALA A 284 5.78 4.87 -11.69
C ALA A 284 6.57 4.84 -10.38
N ILE A 285 5.96 4.35 -9.29
CA ILE A 285 6.59 4.25 -7.98
C ILE A 285 6.54 2.81 -7.47
N ALA A 286 7.68 2.30 -7.00
CA ALA A 286 7.80 0.95 -6.46
C ALA A 286 7.19 0.86 -5.05
N GLY A 287 5.88 0.83 -4.96
CA GLY A 287 5.14 0.69 -3.72
C GLY A 287 5.43 1.78 -2.68
N TRP A 288 5.15 1.48 -1.43
CA TRP A 288 5.47 2.37 -0.31
C TRP A 288 6.97 2.43 0.00
N ASN A 289 7.72 1.34 -0.24
CA ASN A 289 9.15 1.30 0.01
C ASN A 289 9.89 2.27 -0.90
N GLY A 290 9.55 2.31 -2.20
CA GLY A 290 10.08 3.32 -3.11
C GLY A 290 9.73 4.75 -2.70
N ALA A 291 8.51 4.99 -2.20
CA ALA A 291 8.13 6.31 -1.68
C ALA A 291 8.92 6.69 -0.42
N SER A 292 9.15 5.75 0.48
CA SER A 292 9.93 5.94 1.70
C SER A 292 11.39 6.26 1.42
N ASP A 293 12.01 5.54 0.47
CA ASP A 293 13.41 5.74 0.10
C ASP A 293 13.63 7.13 -0.50
N ILE A 294 12.74 7.56 -1.42
CA ILE A 294 12.79 8.92 -1.96
C ILE A 294 12.52 9.96 -0.87
N GLY A 295 11.55 9.71 0.01
CA GLY A 295 11.21 10.64 1.10
C GLY A 295 12.31 10.81 2.16
N ARG A 296 13.19 9.82 2.32
CA ARG A 296 14.35 9.88 3.22
C ARG A 296 15.58 10.51 2.59
N SER A 297 15.59 10.70 1.26
CA SER A 297 16.72 11.27 0.56
C SER A 297 16.92 12.74 0.91
N LYS A 298 18.17 13.13 1.11
CA LYS A 298 18.56 14.52 1.40
C LYS A 298 19.22 15.21 0.21
N HIS A 299 19.72 14.43 -0.73
CA HIS A 299 20.43 14.92 -1.91
C HIS A 299 19.80 14.41 -3.17
N LEU A 300 19.71 15.26 -4.17
CA LEU A 300 19.26 14.94 -5.52
C LEU A 300 20.40 15.25 -6.49
N ILE A 301 20.87 14.24 -7.22
CA ILE A 301 21.82 14.44 -8.31
C ILE A 301 21.02 14.74 -9.57
N VAL A 302 21.27 15.91 -10.12
CA VAL A 302 20.64 16.39 -11.35
C VAL A 302 21.74 16.62 -12.38
N THR A 303 21.55 16.06 -13.56
CA THR A 303 22.45 16.29 -14.70
C THR A 303 21.93 17.43 -15.55
N ASP A 304 22.79 17.98 -16.41
CA ASP A 304 22.41 18.99 -17.40
C ASP A 304 21.26 18.52 -18.30
N LYS A 305 21.21 17.22 -18.65
CA LYS A 305 20.10 16.62 -19.42
C LYS A 305 18.76 16.65 -18.72
N ASP A 306 18.75 16.65 -17.39
CA ASP A 306 17.54 16.72 -16.60
C ASP A 306 16.99 18.15 -16.49
N LEU A 307 17.89 19.14 -16.50
CA LEU A 307 17.54 20.55 -16.43
C LEU A 307 17.22 21.14 -17.81
N PHE A 308 18.04 20.80 -18.80
CA PHE A 308 17.90 21.30 -20.17
C PHE A 308 17.40 20.18 -21.07
N THR A 309 16.09 20.00 -21.11
CA THR A 309 15.47 19.02 -22.00
C THR A 309 15.57 19.50 -23.45
N ALA A 310 15.74 18.58 -24.39
CA ALA A 310 15.88 18.87 -25.80
C ALA A 310 14.77 19.76 -26.39
N ARG A 311 13.57 19.75 -25.78
CA ARG A 311 12.45 20.62 -26.18
C ARG A 311 12.65 22.09 -25.83
N ASN A 312 13.48 22.39 -24.84
CA ASN A 312 13.71 23.75 -24.34
C ASN A 312 15.00 24.37 -24.87
N ILE A 313 15.71 23.66 -25.75
CA ILE A 313 16.96 24.12 -26.34
C ILE A 313 16.69 24.43 -27.82
N SER A 314 16.97 25.66 -28.25
CA SER A 314 16.93 26.10 -29.61
C SER A 314 18.27 26.74 -30.00
N ILE A 315 18.70 26.56 -31.23
CA ILE A 315 19.86 27.27 -31.78
C ILE A 315 19.35 28.63 -32.25
N GLU A 316 19.81 29.71 -31.61
CA GLU A 316 19.44 31.06 -31.97
C GLU A 316 20.37 31.65 -33.07
N ASP A 317 21.68 31.38 -32.98
CA ASP A 317 22.67 31.92 -33.87
C ASP A 317 23.88 30.97 -34.03
N ILE A 318 24.47 30.88 -35.23
CA ILE A 318 25.65 30.13 -35.51
C ILE A 318 26.68 31.08 -36.12
N ARG A 319 27.72 31.38 -35.38
CA ARG A 319 28.84 32.22 -35.83
C ARG A 319 30.05 31.36 -36.22
N ILE A 320 30.39 31.39 -37.44
CA ILE A 320 31.54 30.66 -37.99
C ILE A 320 32.69 31.63 -38.10
N LEU A 321 33.82 31.27 -37.49
CA LEU A 321 35.04 32.03 -37.51
C LEU A 321 35.93 31.52 -38.65
N ASP A 322 36.83 32.38 -39.15
CA ASP A 322 37.91 32.06 -40.12
C ASP A 322 37.47 31.53 -41.49
N GLY A 323 36.30 31.92 -42.00
CA GLY A 323 35.93 31.63 -43.40
C GLY A 323 35.71 30.16 -43.73
N ALA A 324 35.51 29.31 -42.72
CA ALA A 324 35.17 27.91 -42.91
C ALA A 324 33.78 27.74 -43.53
N PHE A 325 33.60 26.71 -44.35
CA PHE A 325 32.32 26.43 -45.00
C PHE A 325 31.28 26.00 -43.94
N PRO A 326 30.14 26.69 -43.85
CA PRO A 326 29.08 26.43 -42.84
C PRO A 326 28.65 24.97 -42.76
N ASP A 327 28.39 24.34 -43.90
CA ASP A 327 27.87 22.97 -43.98
C ASP A 327 28.87 21.95 -43.39
N LYS A 328 30.15 22.12 -43.63
CA LYS A 328 31.20 21.26 -43.08
C LYS A 328 31.33 21.44 -41.57
N VAL A 329 31.29 22.69 -41.10
CA VAL A 329 31.39 22.97 -39.67
C VAL A 329 30.18 22.39 -38.91
N ILE A 330 28.97 22.58 -39.44
CA ILE A 330 27.75 22.04 -38.85
C ILE A 330 27.79 20.50 -38.83
N SER A 331 28.21 19.87 -39.96
CA SER A 331 28.28 18.41 -40.06
C SER A 331 29.29 17.81 -39.08
N TYR A 332 30.52 18.36 -39.01
CA TYR A 332 31.56 17.85 -38.11
C TYR A 332 31.20 18.10 -36.64
N THR A 333 30.75 19.30 -36.29
CA THR A 333 30.37 19.66 -34.94
C THR A 333 29.16 18.84 -34.50
N GLY A 334 28.16 18.70 -35.37
CA GLY A 334 26.98 17.88 -35.11
C GLY A 334 27.33 16.42 -34.87
N SER A 335 28.23 15.84 -35.69
CA SER A 335 28.69 14.46 -35.51
C SER A 335 29.36 14.24 -34.15
N VAL A 336 30.23 15.17 -33.72
CA VAL A 336 30.88 15.10 -32.41
C VAL A 336 29.86 15.22 -31.25
N ILE A 337 28.94 16.17 -31.36
CA ILE A 337 27.90 16.40 -30.35
C ILE A 337 26.96 15.18 -30.23
N VAL A 338 26.56 14.61 -31.37
CA VAL A 338 25.72 13.40 -31.38
C VAL A 338 26.49 12.21 -30.77
N ALA A 339 27.77 12.03 -31.17
CA ALA A 339 28.61 10.96 -30.62
C ALA A 339 28.87 11.11 -29.11
N SER A 340 28.98 12.34 -28.60
CA SER A 340 29.13 12.60 -27.13
C SER A 340 27.88 12.33 -26.33
N GLY A 341 26.72 12.10 -26.95
CA GLY A 341 25.45 11.93 -26.27
C GLY A 341 24.99 13.15 -25.45
N SER A 342 25.44 14.36 -25.83
CA SER A 342 25.06 15.62 -25.17
C SER A 342 23.57 15.90 -25.28
N CYS A 343 23.04 16.75 -24.38
CA CYS A 343 21.65 17.25 -24.45
C CYS A 343 21.36 18.02 -25.75
N LEU A 344 22.38 18.50 -26.40
CA LEU A 344 22.32 19.19 -27.71
C LEU A 344 22.17 18.24 -28.89
N ALA A 345 22.38 16.94 -28.72
CA ALA A 345 22.42 15.97 -29.81
C ALA A 345 21.16 15.99 -30.70
N SER A 346 19.97 16.11 -30.13
CA SER A 346 18.72 16.16 -30.89
C SER A 346 18.61 17.41 -31.75
N VAL A 347 19.02 18.55 -31.20
CA VAL A 347 18.96 19.85 -31.87
C VAL A 347 19.93 19.90 -33.05
N PHE A 348 21.13 19.35 -32.86
CA PHE A 348 22.12 19.26 -33.94
C PHE A 348 21.76 18.20 -35.00
N THR A 349 21.06 17.11 -34.61
CA THR A 349 20.54 16.15 -35.60
C THR A 349 19.49 16.80 -36.48
N ASP A 350 18.55 17.57 -35.90
CA ASP A 350 17.57 18.33 -36.69
C ASP A 350 18.21 19.37 -37.59
N LEU A 351 19.27 20.05 -37.13
CA LEU A 351 20.03 21.01 -37.91
C LEU A 351 20.74 20.35 -39.11
N MET A 352 21.40 19.20 -38.86
CA MET A 352 22.06 18.44 -39.92
C MET A 352 21.08 17.93 -40.97
N GLN A 353 19.89 17.50 -40.57
CA GLN A 353 18.82 17.08 -41.49
C GLN A 353 18.26 18.23 -42.35
N ARG A 354 18.25 19.45 -41.83
CA ARG A 354 17.78 20.63 -42.58
C ARG A 354 18.82 21.17 -43.57
N ASN A 355 20.10 20.85 -43.34
CA ASN A 355 21.21 21.27 -44.19
C ASN A 355 21.62 20.25 -45.28
N ASN A 356 21.07 19.02 -45.22
CA ASN A 356 21.17 18.04 -46.30
C ASN A 356 19.93 18.13 -47.20
#